data_6002a245c8ccbaa1469d6bc51636f7b0
#
_entry.id   6002a245c8ccbaa1469d6bc51636f7b0
#
_cell.length_a   1.000
_cell.length_b   1.000
_cell.length_c   1.000
_cell.angle_alpha   90.00
_cell.angle_beta   90.00
_cell.angle_gamma   90.00
#
_symmetry.space_group_name_H-M   'P 1'
#
loop_
_entity.id
_entity.type
_entity.pdbx_description
1 polymer ?
#
loop_
_entity_poly.entity_id
_entity_poly.type
_entity_poly.pdbx_seq_one_letter_code
_entity_poly.pdbx_strand_id
1 'polypeptide(L)'
;VENPPALVSKGNFIKNGVNVELDELRKVKRNTEIYLDNLLKEEIEKTEISSLKIGFNNIFGYYFEVRNTHKEKVPDNWVRKQTLVSAERYINEELKELEIKILSSNSRIQEIELSEYEILIEKLNKFVNDIKSNSNIISTIDCLLSFSKVSIDNNYVRPKIIDKVSIEIKNGRHPIIEKSLPIGERYIPNNIILNKDYQQILMITGPNMSGKSAVLRQTALIVILAQIGCFVPAEKAKIGIFDKIFTRVGASDNIS
;
A
#
# COMPACT_ATOMS: atom_id res chain seq x y z
N VAL A 1 15.75 9.57 -5.10
CA VAL A 1 15.50 8.91 -6.41
C VAL A 1 14.01 8.93 -6.71
N GLU A 2 13.62 8.77 -7.99
CA GLU A 2 12.20 8.80 -8.41
C GLU A 2 11.40 7.60 -7.89
N ASN A 3 12.03 6.42 -7.88
CA ASN A 3 11.42 5.18 -7.38
C ASN A 3 12.27 4.64 -6.22
N PRO A 4 12.05 5.13 -4.99
CA PRO A 4 12.81 4.66 -3.84
C PRO A 4 12.41 3.22 -3.47
N PRO A 5 13.34 2.43 -2.93
CA PRO A 5 13.01 1.10 -2.44
C PRO A 5 12.03 1.19 -1.25
N ALA A 6 11.19 0.17 -1.10
CA ALA A 6 10.21 0.11 -0.01
C ALA A 6 10.84 0.05 1.40
N LEU A 7 12.09 -0.40 1.50
CA LEU A 7 12.84 -0.51 2.75
C LEU A 7 14.15 0.26 2.67
N VAL A 8 14.43 1.08 3.66
CA VAL A 8 15.68 1.84 3.79
C VAL A 8 16.91 0.92 3.82
N SER A 9 16.78 -0.27 4.39
CA SER A 9 17.85 -1.28 4.45
C SER A 9 18.37 -1.75 3.09
N LYS A 10 17.61 -1.54 2.01
CA LYS A 10 18.05 -1.88 0.64
C LYS A 10 19.05 -0.87 0.06
N GLY A 11 19.19 0.31 0.69
CA GLY A 11 20.06 1.37 0.19
C GLY A 11 19.63 1.94 -1.16
N ASN A 12 20.48 2.78 -1.75
CA ASN A 12 20.31 3.40 -3.07
C ASN A 12 19.03 4.24 -3.21
N PHE A 13 18.64 4.93 -2.15
CA PHE A 13 17.46 5.81 -2.14
C PHE A 13 17.81 7.30 -2.21
N ILE A 14 19.08 7.67 -2.05
CA ILE A 14 19.55 9.05 -2.23
C ILE A 14 19.97 9.26 -3.68
N LYS A 15 19.52 10.37 -4.30
CA LYS A 15 19.87 10.74 -5.68
C LYS A 15 21.33 11.22 -5.76
N ASN A 16 21.99 10.96 -6.88
CA ASN A 16 23.31 11.54 -7.15
C ASN A 16 23.24 13.08 -7.13
N GLY A 17 24.32 13.71 -6.68
CA GLY A 17 24.41 15.16 -6.55
C GLY A 17 23.87 15.72 -5.22
N VAL A 18 23.35 14.87 -4.32
CA VAL A 18 22.88 15.27 -2.98
C VAL A 18 24.05 15.37 -1.99
N ASN A 19 24.97 14.41 -2.05
CA ASN A 19 26.13 14.34 -1.17
C ASN A 19 27.36 13.93 -1.98
N VAL A 20 28.40 14.77 -1.95
CA VAL A 20 29.61 14.59 -2.77
C VAL A 20 30.40 13.34 -2.34
N GLU A 21 30.53 13.11 -1.02
CA GLU A 21 31.20 11.93 -0.47
C GLU A 21 30.51 10.64 -0.91
N LEU A 22 29.17 10.63 -0.88
CA LEU A 22 28.39 9.49 -1.35
C LEU A 22 28.62 9.18 -2.83
N ASP A 23 28.67 10.21 -3.66
CA ASP A 23 28.88 10.05 -5.09
C ASP A 23 30.29 9.51 -5.40
N GLU A 24 31.31 9.99 -4.68
CA GLU A 24 32.69 9.48 -4.80
C GLU A 24 32.80 8.01 -4.37
N LEU A 25 32.20 7.65 -3.23
CA LEU A 25 32.18 6.25 -2.76
C LEU A 25 31.48 5.32 -3.74
N ARG A 26 30.39 5.75 -4.37
CA ARG A 26 29.70 4.99 -5.41
C ARG A 26 30.55 4.81 -6.66
N LYS A 27 31.35 5.81 -7.04
CA LYS A 27 32.33 5.68 -8.14
C LYS A 27 33.42 4.66 -7.77
N VAL A 28 33.99 4.76 -6.56
CA VAL A 28 35.00 3.82 -6.07
C VAL A 28 34.45 2.40 -6.09
N LYS A 29 33.26 2.18 -5.56
CA LYS A 29 32.59 0.87 -5.58
C LYS A 29 32.46 0.31 -7.00
N ARG A 30 31.93 1.11 -7.93
CA ARG A 30 31.75 0.70 -9.34
C ARG A 30 33.09 0.34 -10.00
N ASN A 31 34.13 1.15 -9.76
CA ASN A 31 35.46 0.88 -10.31
C ASN A 31 36.04 -0.42 -9.74
N THR A 32 35.80 -0.67 -8.45
CA THR A 32 36.27 -1.90 -7.80
C THR A 32 35.52 -3.15 -8.31
N GLU A 33 34.23 -3.04 -8.61
CA GLU A 33 33.46 -4.11 -9.26
C GLU A 33 34.00 -4.42 -10.67
N ILE A 34 34.32 -3.41 -11.46
CA ILE A 34 34.98 -3.57 -12.77
C ILE A 34 36.36 -4.24 -12.62
N TYR A 35 37.07 -3.88 -11.56
CA TYR A 35 38.38 -4.48 -11.29
C TYR A 35 38.27 -5.97 -10.89
N LEU A 36 37.23 -6.36 -10.16
CA LEU A 36 36.93 -7.79 -9.88
C LEU A 36 36.69 -8.59 -11.15
N ASP A 37 35.94 -8.04 -12.09
CA ASP A 37 35.69 -8.71 -13.37
C ASP A 37 36.96 -8.86 -14.22
N ASN A 38 37.86 -7.88 -14.17
CA ASN A 38 39.16 -7.95 -14.84
C ASN A 38 40.09 -8.95 -14.15
N LEU A 39 40.16 -8.94 -12.82
CA LEU A 39 40.90 -9.93 -12.04
C LEU A 39 40.45 -11.36 -12.37
N LEU A 40 39.15 -11.58 -12.48
CA LEU A 40 38.64 -12.90 -12.86
C LEU A 40 39.15 -13.33 -14.25
N LYS A 41 39.16 -12.43 -15.23
CA LYS A 41 39.66 -12.72 -16.58
C LYS A 41 41.18 -13.05 -16.57
N GLU A 42 41.96 -12.21 -15.88
CA GLU A 42 43.38 -12.43 -15.73
C GLU A 42 43.71 -13.77 -15.04
N GLU A 43 42.98 -14.12 -13.98
CA GLU A 43 43.19 -15.38 -13.29
C GLU A 43 42.71 -16.58 -14.10
N ILE A 44 41.68 -16.45 -14.95
CA ILE A 44 41.30 -17.49 -15.94
C ILE A 44 42.43 -17.70 -16.94
N GLU A 45 43.04 -16.63 -17.45
CA GLU A 45 44.18 -16.75 -18.40
C GLU A 45 45.41 -17.35 -17.76
N LYS A 46 45.76 -16.93 -16.53
CA LYS A 46 46.92 -17.45 -15.80
C LYS A 46 46.78 -18.93 -15.41
N THR A 47 45.59 -19.33 -14.97
CA THR A 47 45.34 -20.69 -14.44
C THR A 47 44.83 -21.67 -15.50
N GLU A 48 44.38 -21.17 -16.66
CA GLU A 48 43.67 -21.95 -17.68
C GLU A 48 42.45 -22.71 -17.13
N ILE A 49 41.80 -22.16 -16.09
CA ILE A 49 40.56 -22.69 -15.52
C ILE A 49 39.39 -21.95 -16.08
N SER A 50 38.86 -22.41 -17.22
CA SER A 50 37.72 -21.75 -17.92
C SER A 50 36.44 -21.71 -17.10
N SER A 51 36.27 -22.54 -16.09
CA SER A 51 35.11 -22.59 -15.20
C SER A 51 35.28 -21.80 -13.90
N LEU A 52 36.39 -21.05 -13.75
CA LEU A 52 36.65 -20.20 -12.60
C LEU A 52 35.54 -19.14 -12.44
N LYS A 53 35.12 -18.91 -11.21
CA LYS A 53 34.13 -17.88 -10.85
C LYS A 53 34.54 -17.16 -9.59
N ILE A 54 34.25 -15.88 -9.50
CA ILE A 54 34.27 -15.16 -8.22
C ILE A 54 32.87 -15.23 -7.63
N GLY A 55 32.76 -15.66 -6.38
CA GLY A 55 31.52 -15.66 -5.59
C GLY A 55 31.69 -14.87 -4.31
N PHE A 56 30.59 -14.55 -3.66
CA PHE A 56 30.55 -13.88 -2.37
C PHE A 56 29.76 -14.72 -1.36
N ASN A 57 30.26 -14.81 -0.14
CA ASN A 57 29.60 -15.47 0.99
C ASN A 57 29.71 -14.59 2.23
N ASN A 58 28.63 -14.44 2.99
CA ASN A 58 28.59 -13.57 4.18
C ASN A 58 29.55 -13.97 5.29
N ILE A 59 30.02 -15.23 5.30
CA ILE A 59 30.96 -15.75 6.32
C ILE A 59 32.41 -15.59 5.87
N PHE A 60 32.70 -15.87 4.60
CA PHE A 60 34.09 -15.99 4.07
C PHE A 60 34.47 -14.84 3.13
N GLY A 61 33.53 -13.95 2.77
CA GLY A 61 33.74 -12.86 1.84
C GLY A 61 33.79 -13.32 0.38
N TYR A 62 34.57 -12.62 -0.44
CA TYR A 62 34.82 -12.97 -1.83
C TYR A 62 35.75 -14.16 -1.95
N TYR A 63 35.49 -15.07 -2.92
CA TYR A 63 36.31 -16.27 -3.16
C TYR A 63 36.29 -16.64 -4.64
N PHE A 64 37.36 -17.30 -5.06
CA PHE A 64 37.42 -18.04 -6.32
C PHE A 64 36.82 -19.44 -6.11
N GLU A 65 35.86 -19.83 -6.95
CA GLU A 65 35.28 -21.17 -6.95
C GLU A 65 35.89 -22.01 -8.08
N VAL A 66 36.58 -23.07 -7.71
CA VAL A 66 37.27 -24.00 -8.61
C VAL A 66 36.60 -25.36 -8.54
N ARG A 67 36.16 -25.92 -9.66
CA ARG A 67 35.61 -27.27 -9.72
C ARG A 67 36.70 -28.31 -9.41
N ASN A 68 36.29 -29.41 -8.77
CA ASN A 68 37.24 -30.47 -8.38
C ASN A 68 38.06 -31.03 -9.57
N THR A 69 37.57 -30.95 -10.79
CA THR A 69 38.26 -31.36 -12.02
C THR A 69 39.50 -30.50 -12.36
N HIS A 70 39.66 -29.33 -11.74
CA HIS A 70 40.73 -28.38 -12.03
C HIS A 70 41.62 -28.06 -10.80
N LYS A 71 41.54 -28.86 -9.73
CA LYS A 71 42.28 -28.61 -8.49
C LYS A 71 43.81 -28.53 -8.69
N GLU A 72 44.32 -29.32 -9.61
CA GLU A 72 45.77 -29.39 -9.90
C GLU A 72 46.31 -28.12 -10.58
N LYS A 73 45.38 -27.26 -11.09
CA LYS A 73 45.72 -25.99 -11.75
C LYS A 73 45.70 -24.80 -10.80
N VAL A 74 45.34 -25.02 -9.55
CA VAL A 74 45.25 -23.93 -8.54
C VAL A 74 46.65 -23.47 -8.18
N PRO A 75 46.95 -22.16 -8.25
CA PRO A 75 48.28 -21.64 -7.85
C PRO A 75 48.57 -21.86 -6.35
N ASP A 76 49.84 -22.11 -6.02
CA ASP A 76 50.28 -22.37 -4.65
C ASP A 76 50.05 -21.19 -3.68
N ASN A 77 49.98 -19.98 -4.22
CA ASN A 77 49.72 -18.77 -3.42
C ASN A 77 48.22 -18.54 -3.11
N TRP A 78 47.32 -19.41 -3.58
CA TRP A 78 45.92 -19.35 -3.21
C TRP A 78 45.65 -20.13 -1.92
N VAL A 79 44.94 -19.50 -0.99
CA VAL A 79 44.58 -20.11 0.30
C VAL A 79 43.18 -20.71 0.21
N ARG A 80 43.09 -22.02 0.45
CA ARG A 80 41.80 -22.72 0.49
C ARG A 80 40.99 -22.31 1.72
N LYS A 81 39.78 -21.86 1.52
CA LYS A 81 38.84 -21.44 2.58
C LYS A 81 37.75 -22.47 2.86
N GLN A 82 37.28 -23.19 1.82
CA GLN A 82 36.21 -24.17 1.98
C GLN A 82 36.29 -25.26 0.92
N THR A 83 35.98 -26.50 1.32
CA THR A 83 35.80 -27.65 0.43
C THR A 83 34.33 -28.00 0.34
N LEU A 84 33.80 -28.08 -0.88
CA LEU A 84 32.45 -28.51 -1.20
C LEU A 84 32.49 -29.88 -1.91
N VAL A 85 31.32 -30.49 -2.11
CA VAL A 85 31.23 -31.81 -2.79
C VAL A 85 31.75 -31.75 -4.23
N SER A 86 31.52 -30.67 -4.97
CA SER A 86 31.87 -30.54 -6.40
C SER A 86 32.89 -29.45 -6.70
N ALA A 87 33.32 -28.65 -5.72
CA ALA A 87 34.20 -27.51 -5.92
C ALA A 87 34.98 -27.19 -4.65
N GLU A 88 36.04 -26.40 -4.76
CA GLU A 88 36.73 -25.77 -3.65
C GLU A 88 36.77 -24.26 -3.79
N ARG A 89 36.82 -23.56 -2.67
CA ARG A 89 36.84 -22.11 -2.60
C ARG A 89 38.15 -21.61 -2.09
N TYR A 90 38.73 -20.68 -2.82
CA TYR A 90 40.06 -20.14 -2.58
C TYR A 90 40.04 -18.62 -2.49
N ILE A 91 41.05 -18.03 -1.89
CA ILE A 91 41.30 -16.60 -1.82
C ILE A 91 42.78 -16.34 -2.08
N ASN A 92 43.08 -15.24 -2.76
CA ASN A 92 44.42 -14.67 -2.84
C ASN A 92 44.48 -13.29 -2.17
N GLU A 93 45.66 -12.74 -2.01
CA GLU A 93 45.85 -11.46 -1.31
C GLU A 93 45.15 -10.30 -2.07
N GLU A 94 45.21 -10.30 -3.39
CA GLU A 94 44.61 -9.29 -4.22
C GLU A 94 43.06 -9.25 -4.10
N LEU A 95 42.42 -10.41 -4.12
CA LEU A 95 40.97 -10.52 -3.90
C LEU A 95 40.55 -10.05 -2.49
N LYS A 96 41.41 -10.30 -1.49
CA LYS A 96 41.18 -9.87 -0.12
C LYS A 96 41.30 -8.36 0.05
N GLU A 97 42.26 -7.72 -0.60
CA GLU A 97 42.36 -6.25 -0.62
C GLU A 97 41.16 -5.59 -1.27
N LEU A 98 40.68 -6.14 -2.38
CA LEU A 98 39.49 -5.69 -3.06
C LEU A 98 38.24 -5.84 -2.20
N GLU A 99 38.11 -6.97 -1.51
CA GLU A 99 37.05 -7.23 -0.54
C GLU A 99 36.98 -6.13 0.52
N ILE A 100 38.09 -5.81 1.15
CA ILE A 100 38.17 -4.79 2.20
C ILE A 100 37.69 -3.43 1.64
N LYS A 101 38.13 -3.06 0.43
CA LYS A 101 37.70 -1.81 -0.22
C LYS A 101 36.20 -1.80 -0.51
N ILE A 102 35.64 -2.90 -1.00
CA ILE A 102 34.20 -3.00 -1.29
C ILE A 102 33.37 -2.91 -0.02
N LEU A 103 33.73 -3.70 1.00
CA LEU A 103 32.96 -3.76 2.24
C LEU A 103 33.00 -2.44 3.00
N SER A 104 34.19 -1.79 3.09
CA SER A 104 34.31 -0.48 3.73
C SER A 104 33.52 0.60 2.98
N SER A 105 33.56 0.60 1.64
CA SER A 105 32.76 1.53 0.85
C SER A 105 31.26 1.30 1.01
N ASN A 106 30.79 0.05 1.04
CA ASN A 106 29.40 -0.28 1.23
C ASN A 106 28.86 0.17 2.60
N SER A 107 29.63 -0.09 3.67
CA SER A 107 29.26 0.35 5.02
C SER A 107 29.15 1.87 5.10
N ARG A 108 30.14 2.57 4.53
CA ARG A 108 30.14 4.03 4.54
C ARG A 108 29.02 4.64 3.69
N ILE A 109 28.71 4.06 2.53
CA ILE A 109 27.55 4.44 1.70
C ILE A 109 26.26 4.35 2.50
N GLN A 110 26.04 3.22 3.21
CA GLN A 110 24.86 3.04 4.03
C GLN A 110 24.74 4.06 5.16
N GLU A 111 25.85 4.34 5.86
CA GLU A 111 25.88 5.37 6.91
C GLU A 111 25.48 6.74 6.39
N ILE A 112 26.05 7.16 5.25
CA ILE A 112 25.75 8.47 4.65
C ILE A 112 24.28 8.51 4.19
N GLU A 113 23.80 7.46 3.52
CA GLU A 113 22.40 7.41 3.07
C GLU A 113 21.41 7.49 4.24
N LEU A 114 21.69 6.80 5.35
CA LEU A 114 20.87 6.89 6.56
C LEU A 114 20.90 8.29 7.17
N SER A 115 22.08 8.89 7.28
CA SER A 115 22.22 10.27 7.79
C SER A 115 21.43 11.29 6.96
N GLU A 116 21.53 11.22 5.63
CA GLU A 116 20.76 12.10 4.74
C GLU A 116 19.24 11.86 4.87
N TYR A 117 18.83 10.62 5.10
CA TYR A 117 17.43 10.29 5.36
C TYR A 117 16.94 10.89 6.69
N GLU A 118 17.73 10.78 7.76
CA GLU A 118 17.40 11.35 9.07
C GLU A 118 17.28 12.88 9.00
N ILE A 119 18.19 13.55 8.29
CA ILE A 119 18.11 14.99 8.04
C ILE A 119 16.82 15.37 7.29
N LEU A 120 16.42 14.56 6.31
CA LEU A 120 15.17 14.76 5.60
C LEU A 120 13.96 14.63 6.51
N ILE A 121 13.92 13.59 7.35
CA ILE A 121 12.85 13.36 8.32
C ILE A 121 12.74 14.52 9.31
N GLU A 122 13.87 15.02 9.85
CA GLU A 122 13.87 16.17 10.73
C GLU A 122 13.28 17.43 10.07
N LYS A 123 13.66 17.69 8.81
CA LYS A 123 13.09 18.80 8.03
C LYS A 123 11.58 18.64 7.83
N LEU A 124 11.11 17.42 7.52
CA LEU A 124 9.69 17.13 7.31
C LEU A 124 8.85 17.21 8.59
N ASN A 125 9.43 16.85 9.74
CA ASN A 125 8.73 16.90 11.02
C ASN A 125 8.17 18.28 11.36
N LYS A 126 8.79 19.35 10.89
CA LYS A 126 8.30 20.72 11.07
C LYS A 126 6.96 20.98 10.38
N PHE A 127 6.65 20.23 9.34
CA PHE A 127 5.46 20.39 8.51
C PHE A 127 4.38 19.33 8.77
N VAL A 128 4.60 18.41 9.71
CA VAL A 128 3.67 17.28 9.96
C VAL A 128 2.26 17.77 10.29
N ASN A 129 2.12 18.82 11.10
CA ASN A 129 0.82 19.35 11.48
C ASN A 129 0.09 19.98 10.28
N ASP A 130 0.81 20.71 9.44
CA ASP A 130 0.25 21.32 8.24
C ASP A 130 -0.16 20.24 7.21
N ILE A 131 0.67 19.22 7.05
CA ILE A 131 0.37 18.07 6.18
C ILE A 131 -0.89 17.33 6.68
N LYS A 132 -1.01 17.08 7.99
CA LYS A 132 -2.20 16.45 8.57
C LYS A 132 -3.45 17.32 8.38
N SER A 133 -3.35 18.64 8.61
CA SER A 133 -4.44 19.57 8.39
C SER A 133 -4.89 19.56 6.94
N ASN A 134 -3.97 19.67 6.00
CA ASN A 134 -4.26 19.62 4.57
C ASN A 134 -4.88 18.28 4.15
N SER A 135 -4.39 17.16 4.67
CA SER A 135 -4.95 15.84 4.43
C SER A 135 -6.41 15.74 4.89
N ASN A 136 -6.75 16.27 6.07
CA ASN A 136 -8.12 16.30 6.58
C ASN A 136 -9.04 17.18 5.72
N ILE A 137 -8.55 18.32 5.25
CA ILE A 137 -9.31 19.21 4.36
C ILE A 137 -9.58 18.51 3.01
N ILE A 138 -8.54 17.93 2.42
CA ILE A 138 -8.65 17.23 1.14
C ILE A 138 -9.61 16.04 1.25
N SER A 139 -9.51 15.23 2.29
CA SER A 139 -10.42 14.10 2.50
C SER A 139 -11.87 14.54 2.69
N THR A 140 -12.10 15.66 3.40
CA THR A 140 -13.43 16.24 3.55
C THR A 140 -13.99 16.71 2.20
N ILE A 141 -13.20 17.41 1.39
CA ILE A 141 -13.59 17.86 0.05
C ILE A 141 -13.92 16.67 -0.87
N ASP A 142 -13.11 15.61 -0.83
CA ASP A 142 -13.32 14.41 -1.62
C ASP A 142 -14.64 13.70 -1.26
N CYS A 143 -14.93 13.56 0.05
CA CYS A 143 -16.20 13.02 0.51
C CYS A 143 -17.41 13.89 0.05
N LEU A 144 -17.31 15.21 0.22
CA LEU A 144 -18.38 16.12 -0.19
C LEU A 144 -18.61 16.12 -1.71
N LEU A 145 -17.54 16.04 -2.50
CA LEU A 145 -17.60 15.90 -3.95
C LEU A 145 -18.30 14.60 -4.36
N SER A 146 -17.95 13.50 -3.71
CA SER A 146 -18.60 12.20 -3.91
C SER A 146 -20.09 12.25 -3.59
N PHE A 147 -20.47 12.84 -2.44
CA PHE A 147 -21.87 13.02 -2.07
C PHE A 147 -22.64 13.88 -3.06
N SER A 148 -22.05 15.00 -3.51
CA SER A 148 -22.63 15.89 -4.50
C SER A 148 -22.89 15.16 -5.83
N LYS A 149 -21.88 14.45 -6.34
CA LYS A 149 -21.99 13.69 -7.58
C LYS A 149 -23.08 12.63 -7.51
N VAL A 150 -23.07 11.80 -6.48
CA VAL A 150 -24.09 10.76 -6.29
C VAL A 150 -25.49 11.35 -6.15
N SER A 151 -25.61 12.49 -5.46
CA SER A 151 -26.89 13.15 -5.25
C SER A 151 -27.49 13.72 -6.54
N ILE A 152 -26.66 14.34 -7.38
CA ILE A 152 -27.07 14.88 -8.67
C ILE A 152 -27.46 13.74 -9.62
N ASP A 153 -26.59 12.76 -9.77
CA ASP A 153 -26.78 11.64 -10.70
C ASP A 153 -28.03 10.81 -10.40
N ASN A 154 -28.45 10.76 -9.12
CA ASN A 154 -29.58 9.92 -8.68
C ASN A 154 -30.78 10.73 -8.17
N ASN A 155 -30.84 12.04 -8.39
CA ASN A 155 -31.93 12.91 -7.95
C ASN A 155 -32.24 12.76 -6.44
N TYR A 156 -31.19 12.80 -5.59
CA TYR A 156 -31.38 12.79 -4.14
C TYR A 156 -31.75 14.19 -3.65
N VAL A 157 -32.46 14.25 -2.53
CA VAL A 157 -32.91 15.52 -1.94
C VAL A 157 -32.23 15.78 -0.61
N ARG A 158 -32.07 17.04 -0.25
CA ARG A 158 -31.51 17.45 1.04
C ARG A 158 -32.46 17.08 2.19
N PRO A 159 -32.10 16.19 3.12
CA PRO A 159 -32.95 15.88 4.27
C PRO A 159 -32.95 17.05 5.24
N LYS A 160 -34.07 17.23 5.96
CA LYS A 160 -34.13 18.12 7.11
C LYS A 160 -33.75 17.33 8.36
N ILE A 161 -32.64 17.67 8.96
CA ILE A 161 -32.27 17.13 10.27
C ILE A 161 -33.04 17.87 11.34
N ILE A 162 -33.62 17.16 12.30
CA ILE A 162 -34.45 17.68 13.36
C ILE A 162 -33.99 17.16 14.73
N ASP A 163 -34.16 17.99 15.74
CA ASP A 163 -33.84 17.63 17.14
C ASP A 163 -35.02 16.91 17.83
N LYS A 164 -35.49 15.82 17.20
CA LYS A 164 -36.56 14.97 17.71
C LYS A 164 -36.31 13.53 17.27
N VAL A 165 -36.67 12.55 18.08
CA VAL A 165 -36.62 11.14 17.71
C VAL A 165 -37.77 10.83 16.75
N SER A 166 -37.54 11.08 15.46
CA SER A 166 -38.54 10.91 14.41
C SER A 166 -37.88 10.60 13.05
N ILE A 167 -38.54 9.79 12.26
CA ILE A 167 -38.22 9.50 10.86
C ILE A 167 -39.49 9.76 10.04
N GLU A 168 -39.45 10.73 9.15
CA GLU A 168 -40.49 10.99 8.15
C GLU A 168 -39.84 10.94 6.77
N ILE A 169 -40.15 9.92 5.99
CA ILE A 169 -39.64 9.75 4.63
C ILE A 169 -40.84 9.68 3.70
N LYS A 170 -40.93 10.57 2.72
CA LYS A 170 -41.92 10.57 1.68
C LYS A 170 -41.29 10.08 0.37
N ASN A 171 -41.92 9.08 -0.25
CA ASN A 171 -41.45 8.49 -1.50
C ASN A 171 -39.95 8.09 -1.45
N GLY A 172 -39.56 7.39 -0.37
CA GLY A 172 -38.23 6.86 -0.22
C GLY A 172 -37.92 5.76 -1.23
N ARG A 173 -36.71 5.70 -1.73
CA ARG A 173 -36.22 4.72 -2.71
C ARG A 173 -35.01 4.00 -2.14
N HIS A 174 -34.80 2.76 -2.57
CA HIS A 174 -33.65 1.97 -2.14
C HIS A 174 -32.46 2.27 -3.06
N PRO A 175 -31.35 2.88 -2.57
CA PRO A 175 -30.29 3.40 -3.41
C PRO A 175 -29.57 2.34 -4.25
N ILE A 176 -29.50 1.09 -3.77
CA ILE A 176 -28.84 -0.01 -4.47
C ILE A 176 -29.79 -0.68 -5.44
N ILE A 177 -30.99 -1.06 -4.97
CA ILE A 177 -31.97 -1.78 -5.80
C ILE A 177 -32.38 -0.91 -7.00
N GLU A 178 -32.66 0.37 -6.79
CA GLU A 178 -32.99 1.30 -7.86
C GLU A 178 -31.98 1.31 -9.01
N LYS A 179 -30.68 1.20 -8.67
CA LYS A 179 -29.59 1.13 -9.65
C LYS A 179 -29.44 -0.24 -10.33
N SER A 180 -29.92 -1.29 -9.69
CA SER A 180 -29.79 -2.66 -10.19
C SER A 180 -30.98 -3.09 -11.05
N LEU A 181 -32.04 -2.27 -11.12
CA LEU A 181 -33.21 -2.59 -11.93
C LEU A 181 -32.88 -2.58 -13.43
N PRO A 182 -33.47 -3.49 -14.22
CA PRO A 182 -33.36 -3.48 -15.67
C PRO A 182 -33.83 -2.16 -16.30
N ILE A 183 -33.31 -1.86 -17.49
CA ILE A 183 -33.72 -0.65 -18.25
C ILE A 183 -35.22 -0.68 -18.51
N GLY A 184 -35.93 0.39 -18.11
CA GLY A 184 -37.37 0.52 -18.23
C GLY A 184 -38.19 0.17 -16.99
N GLU A 185 -37.58 -0.50 -16.02
CA GLU A 185 -38.22 -0.74 -14.72
C GLU A 185 -37.94 0.42 -13.75
N ARG A 186 -38.90 0.65 -12.84
CA ARG A 186 -38.82 1.72 -11.85
C ARG A 186 -39.00 1.15 -10.44
N TYR A 187 -38.21 1.64 -9.50
CA TYR A 187 -38.39 1.33 -8.08
C TYR A 187 -39.72 1.97 -7.60
N ILE A 188 -40.55 1.19 -6.89
CA ILE A 188 -41.79 1.71 -6.29
C ILE A 188 -41.43 2.39 -4.96
N PRO A 189 -41.60 3.71 -4.83
CA PRO A 189 -41.24 4.44 -3.63
C PRO A 189 -42.14 4.10 -2.44
N ASN A 190 -41.58 4.22 -1.22
CA ASN A 190 -42.28 3.91 0.02
C ASN A 190 -42.28 5.08 0.99
N ASN A 191 -43.40 5.26 1.72
CA ASN A 191 -43.51 6.23 2.81
C ASN A 191 -43.24 5.57 4.15
N ILE A 192 -42.46 6.22 4.99
CA ILE A 192 -42.12 5.75 6.35
C ILE A 192 -42.34 6.90 7.33
N ILE A 193 -43.12 6.63 8.36
CA ILE A 193 -43.32 7.54 9.49
C ILE A 193 -43.11 6.78 10.77
N LEU A 194 -42.12 7.21 11.55
CA LEU A 194 -41.82 6.67 12.89
C LEU A 194 -41.52 7.84 13.81
N ASN A 195 -42.13 7.88 14.99
CA ASN A 195 -41.86 8.88 16.01
C ASN A 195 -42.14 8.36 17.41
N LYS A 196 -41.63 9.08 18.39
CA LYS A 196 -41.75 8.68 19.79
C LYS A 196 -43.19 8.83 20.34
N ASP A 197 -43.99 9.69 19.78
CA ASP A 197 -45.25 10.13 20.41
C ASP A 197 -46.44 9.22 20.02
N TYR A 198 -46.54 8.78 18.76
CA TYR A 198 -47.72 8.04 18.30
C TYR A 198 -47.44 6.81 17.41
N GLN A 199 -46.24 6.67 16.83
CA GLN A 199 -45.90 5.53 15.96
C GLN A 199 -44.47 5.07 16.16
N GLN A 200 -44.21 4.36 17.25
CA GLN A 200 -42.88 3.85 17.55
C GLN A 200 -42.53 2.58 16.79
N ILE A 201 -43.53 1.79 16.42
CA ILE A 201 -43.36 0.51 15.77
C ILE A 201 -44.18 0.47 14.46
N LEU A 202 -43.53 0.11 13.38
CA LEU A 202 -44.17 -0.14 12.10
C LEU A 202 -44.06 -1.62 11.76
N MET A 203 -45.18 -2.32 11.70
CA MET A 203 -45.26 -3.73 11.32
C MET A 203 -45.45 -3.83 9.80
N ILE A 204 -44.52 -4.44 9.10
CA ILE A 204 -44.56 -4.64 7.65
C ILE A 204 -44.83 -6.12 7.37
N THR A 205 -46.00 -6.45 6.80
CA THR A 205 -46.41 -7.80 6.46
C THR A 205 -46.59 -7.95 4.94
N GLY A 206 -46.58 -9.15 4.44
CA GLY A 206 -46.76 -9.48 3.03
C GLY A 206 -46.14 -10.83 2.65
N PRO A 207 -46.38 -11.32 1.44
CA PRO A 207 -45.83 -12.58 0.96
C PRO A 207 -44.29 -12.48 0.81
N ASN A 208 -43.65 -13.62 0.62
CA ASN A 208 -42.20 -13.62 0.31
C ASN A 208 -41.97 -12.91 -1.02
N MET A 209 -40.80 -12.30 -1.17
CA MET A 209 -40.39 -11.50 -2.35
C MET A 209 -41.23 -10.22 -2.60
N SER A 210 -42.10 -9.80 -1.66
CA SER A 210 -42.88 -8.57 -1.77
C SER A 210 -42.14 -7.28 -1.41
N GLY A 211 -40.82 -7.32 -1.21
CA GLY A 211 -40.00 -6.16 -0.89
C GLY A 211 -39.94 -5.74 0.58
N LYS A 212 -40.44 -6.56 1.54
CA LYS A 212 -40.39 -6.24 2.98
C LYS A 212 -38.97 -5.89 3.46
N SER A 213 -38.01 -6.74 3.16
CA SER A 213 -36.61 -6.54 3.54
C SER A 213 -35.98 -5.34 2.84
N ALA A 214 -36.41 -5.03 1.62
CA ALA A 214 -35.98 -3.86 0.87
C ALA A 214 -36.40 -2.55 1.58
N VAL A 215 -37.63 -2.47 2.08
CA VAL A 215 -38.11 -1.28 2.81
C VAL A 215 -37.37 -1.08 4.12
N LEU A 216 -37.06 -2.15 4.86
CA LEU A 216 -36.28 -2.08 6.11
C LEU A 216 -34.87 -1.55 5.83
N ARG A 217 -34.18 -2.12 4.83
CA ARG A 217 -32.84 -1.69 4.42
C ARG A 217 -32.83 -0.27 3.86
N GLN A 218 -33.81 0.08 3.02
CA GLN A 218 -34.01 1.43 2.50
C GLN A 218 -34.07 2.46 3.64
N THR A 219 -34.89 2.20 4.66
CA THR A 219 -35.04 3.13 5.78
C THR A 219 -33.74 3.33 6.54
N ALA A 220 -33.02 2.24 6.85
CA ALA A 220 -31.73 2.31 7.51
C ALA A 220 -30.68 3.08 6.68
N LEU A 221 -30.60 2.80 5.37
CA LEU A 221 -29.66 3.49 4.46
C LEU A 221 -29.98 4.98 4.33
N ILE A 222 -31.24 5.38 4.24
CA ILE A 222 -31.65 6.77 4.19
C ILE A 222 -31.24 7.51 5.48
N VAL A 223 -31.42 6.89 6.65
CA VAL A 223 -31.01 7.48 7.94
C VAL A 223 -29.48 7.61 7.98
N ILE A 224 -28.72 6.60 7.58
CA ILE A 224 -27.26 6.67 7.53
C ILE A 224 -26.79 7.78 6.60
N LEU A 225 -27.30 7.84 5.37
CA LEU A 225 -26.95 8.87 4.39
C LEU A 225 -27.21 10.28 4.95
N ALA A 226 -28.37 10.48 5.59
CA ALA A 226 -28.70 11.75 6.20
C ALA A 226 -27.71 12.15 7.31
N GLN A 227 -27.32 11.20 8.17
CA GLN A 227 -26.46 11.48 9.32
C GLN A 227 -24.99 11.71 8.96
N ILE A 228 -24.52 11.13 7.84
CA ILE A 228 -23.17 11.42 7.33
C ILE A 228 -23.12 12.71 6.49
N GLY A 229 -24.24 13.42 6.35
CA GLY A 229 -24.32 14.68 5.61
C GLY A 229 -24.57 14.55 4.10
N CYS A 230 -24.91 13.35 3.60
CA CYS A 230 -25.29 13.12 2.21
C CYS A 230 -26.77 13.46 1.99
N PHE A 231 -27.15 13.79 0.75
CA PHE A 231 -28.55 13.84 0.33
C PHE A 231 -29.12 12.42 0.25
N VAL A 232 -30.45 12.29 0.27
CA VAL A 232 -31.13 11.01 0.42
C VAL A 232 -32.07 10.70 -0.75
N PRO A 233 -32.22 9.42 -1.13
CA PRO A 233 -33.13 8.97 -2.18
C PRO A 233 -34.58 9.02 -1.72
N ALA A 234 -35.19 10.22 -1.72
CA ALA A 234 -36.57 10.43 -1.33
C ALA A 234 -37.11 11.67 -2.04
N GLU A 235 -38.45 11.88 -2.03
CA GLU A 235 -39.04 13.15 -2.40
C GLU A 235 -38.85 14.21 -1.30
N LYS A 236 -38.98 13.76 -0.02
CA LYS A 236 -38.78 14.60 1.16
C LYS A 236 -38.40 13.71 2.35
N ALA A 237 -37.46 14.17 3.18
CA ALA A 237 -37.12 13.49 4.39
C ALA A 237 -36.92 14.48 5.55
N LYS A 238 -37.44 14.10 6.73
CA LYS A 238 -37.12 14.72 8.03
C LYS A 238 -36.61 13.61 8.94
N ILE A 239 -35.42 13.76 9.47
CA ILE A 239 -34.73 12.68 10.19
C ILE A 239 -34.13 13.24 11.46
N GLY A 240 -34.44 12.58 12.58
CA GLY A 240 -33.83 12.84 13.86
C GLY A 240 -32.38 12.36 13.92
N ILE A 241 -31.68 12.74 14.97
CA ILE A 241 -30.34 12.25 15.27
C ILE A 241 -30.46 10.92 16.04
N PHE A 242 -29.82 9.87 15.53
CA PHE A 242 -29.83 8.54 16.11
C PHE A 242 -28.41 8.06 16.42
N ASP A 243 -28.19 7.58 17.65
CA ASP A 243 -26.88 7.07 18.08
C ASP A 243 -26.57 5.71 17.51
N LYS A 244 -27.58 4.89 17.24
CA LYS A 244 -27.42 3.49 16.81
C LYS A 244 -28.52 3.07 15.85
N ILE A 245 -28.16 2.22 14.89
CA ILE A 245 -29.08 1.53 13.99
C ILE A 245 -28.79 0.04 14.12
N PHE A 246 -29.82 -0.73 14.48
CA PHE A 246 -29.71 -2.18 14.54
C PHE A 246 -30.57 -2.80 13.44
N THR A 247 -29.99 -3.72 12.68
CA THR A 247 -30.73 -4.47 11.66
C THR A 247 -30.55 -5.96 11.89
N ARG A 248 -31.62 -6.71 11.76
CA ARG A 248 -31.57 -8.16 11.64
C ARG A 248 -32.13 -8.54 10.28
N VAL A 249 -31.22 -8.78 9.35
CA VAL A 249 -31.59 -9.25 8.00
C VAL A 249 -31.18 -10.69 7.89
N GLY A 250 -32.09 -11.58 7.49
CA GLY A 250 -31.81 -13.01 7.36
C GLY A 250 -30.68 -13.29 6.37
N ALA A 251 -29.85 -14.30 6.63
CA ALA A 251 -28.72 -14.70 5.80
C ALA A 251 -29.12 -15.22 4.40
N SER A 252 -30.40 -15.36 4.10
CA SER A 252 -30.97 -15.94 2.86
C SER A 252 -31.69 -14.92 1.96
N ASP A 253 -31.70 -13.63 2.33
CA ASP A 253 -32.34 -12.61 1.48
C ASP A 253 -31.41 -12.20 0.34
N ASN A 254 -31.46 -12.90 -0.78
CA ASN A 254 -30.84 -12.46 -2.02
C ASN A 254 -31.51 -11.17 -2.50
N ILE A 255 -30.73 -10.16 -2.80
CA ILE A 255 -31.13 -8.87 -3.38
C ILE A 255 -31.16 -9.01 -4.93
N SER A 256 -31.58 -10.13 -5.45
CA SER A 256 -31.75 -10.33 -6.90
C SER A 256 -33.19 -10.03 -7.31
#